data_fd562ef082e86f8d9e0171807e882411
#
_entry.id   fd562ef082e86f8d9e0171807e882411
#
_cell.length_a   1.000
_cell.length_b   1.000
_cell.length_c   1.000
_cell.angle_alpha   90.00
_cell.angle_beta   90.00
_cell.angle_gamma   90.00
#
_symmetry.space_group_name_H-M   'P 1'
#
loop_
_entity.id
_entity.type
_entity.pdbx_description
1 polymer ?
#
loop_
_entity_poly.entity_id
_entity_poly.type
_entity_poly.pdbx_seq_one_letter_code
_entity_poly.pdbx_strand_id
1 'polypeptide(L)'
;MVRILICYASFSGNTKETAEIIEKVLNVNGHTTILHRIGSGPAPDPSRFDAMLVGTFTWGKGKTPELVKDFVYEIGYKPPNVFVFGTGDTQFGGDTLFCHAAEKLAAFYHSSYEPLKIEQSPRGFQENSVIKWTEGVLNQCLIHLTK
;
A
#
# COMPACT_ATOMS: atom_id res chain seq x y z
N MET A 1 -12.01 -8.71 -14.51
CA MET A 1 -10.59 -8.35 -14.32
C MET A 1 -10.48 -6.94 -13.81
N VAL A 2 -9.64 -6.70 -12.82
CA VAL A 2 -9.41 -5.39 -12.20
C VAL A 2 -8.03 -4.90 -12.58
N ARG A 3 -7.91 -3.59 -12.81
CA ARG A 3 -6.61 -2.95 -13.06
C ARG A 3 -6.19 -2.21 -11.80
N ILE A 4 -5.05 -2.58 -11.23
CA ILE A 4 -4.59 -2.06 -9.95
C ILE A 4 -3.21 -1.42 -10.09
N LEU A 5 -3.10 -0.18 -9.61
CA LEU A 5 -1.84 0.54 -9.53
C LEU A 5 -1.27 0.33 -8.13
N ILE A 6 -0.03 -0.15 -8.05
CA ILE A 6 0.67 -0.35 -6.77
C ILE A 6 1.84 0.63 -6.72
N CYS A 7 1.74 1.62 -5.85
CA CYS A 7 2.81 2.61 -5.65
C CYS A 7 3.43 2.40 -4.27
N TYR A 8 4.74 2.28 -4.20
CA TYR A 8 5.41 2.00 -2.93
C TYR A 8 6.67 2.84 -2.76
N ALA A 9 6.93 3.21 -1.51
CA ALA A 9 8.19 3.79 -1.08
C ALA A 9 8.91 2.77 -0.21
N SER A 10 10.19 2.52 -0.47
CA SER A 10 10.96 1.53 0.27
C SER A 10 12.34 2.07 0.60
N PHE A 11 12.75 1.94 1.86
CA PHE A 11 14.08 2.32 2.32
C PHE A 11 15.00 1.11 2.40
N SER A 12 14.56 0.07 3.12
CA SER A 12 15.38 -1.13 3.37
C SER A 12 15.00 -2.33 2.50
N GLY A 13 13.99 -2.19 1.63
CA GLY A 13 13.49 -3.27 0.79
C GLY A 13 12.27 -4.00 1.35
N ASN A 14 11.87 -3.74 2.60
CA ASN A 14 10.73 -4.43 3.21
C ASN A 14 9.41 -4.09 2.54
N THR A 15 9.18 -2.81 2.27
CA THR A 15 7.97 -2.37 1.58
C THR A 15 7.95 -2.89 0.14
N LYS A 16 9.11 -2.93 -0.51
CA LYS A 16 9.24 -3.48 -1.85
C LYS A 16 8.86 -4.96 -1.89
N GLU A 17 9.38 -5.76 -0.96
CA GLU A 17 9.04 -7.18 -0.87
C GLU A 17 7.53 -7.38 -0.68
N THR A 18 6.91 -6.57 0.17
CA THR A 18 5.48 -6.63 0.40
C THR A 18 4.71 -6.30 -0.88
N ALA A 19 5.11 -5.25 -1.59
CA ALA A 19 4.49 -4.87 -2.85
C ALA A 19 4.60 -5.99 -3.90
N GLU A 20 5.73 -6.66 -3.96
CA GLU A 20 5.96 -7.76 -4.89
C GLU A 20 5.07 -8.97 -4.61
N ILE A 21 4.82 -9.28 -3.34
CA ILE A 21 3.89 -10.36 -2.96
C ILE A 21 2.46 -9.98 -3.39
N ILE A 22 2.06 -8.75 -3.13
CA ILE A 22 0.75 -8.26 -3.54
C ILE A 22 0.57 -8.38 -5.04
N GLU A 23 1.55 -7.93 -5.81
CA GLU A 23 1.53 -8.02 -7.27
C GLU A 23 1.36 -9.46 -7.74
N LYS A 24 2.12 -10.38 -7.15
CA LYS A 24 2.05 -11.79 -7.51
C LYS A 24 0.67 -12.38 -7.26
N VAL A 25 0.07 -12.09 -6.11
CA VAL A 25 -1.27 -12.57 -5.76
C VAL A 25 -2.29 -12.05 -6.77
N LEU A 26 -2.23 -10.78 -7.12
CA LEU A 26 -3.16 -10.18 -8.07
C LEU A 26 -2.99 -10.78 -9.46
N ASN A 27 -1.77 -10.93 -9.93
CA ASN A 27 -1.49 -11.48 -11.26
C ASN A 27 -1.92 -12.94 -11.39
N VAL A 28 -1.68 -13.75 -10.35
CA VAL A 28 -2.11 -15.15 -10.33
C VAL A 28 -3.62 -15.28 -10.41
N ASN A 29 -4.34 -14.31 -9.86
CA ASN A 29 -5.80 -14.27 -9.91
C ASN A 29 -6.35 -13.61 -11.18
N GLY A 30 -5.51 -13.34 -12.17
CA GLY A 30 -5.92 -12.84 -13.48
C GLY A 30 -6.12 -11.33 -13.57
N HIS A 31 -5.66 -10.58 -12.59
CA HIS A 31 -5.79 -9.11 -12.60
C HIS A 31 -4.54 -8.46 -13.18
N THR A 32 -4.70 -7.25 -13.71
CA THR A 32 -3.61 -6.47 -14.29
C THR A 32 -3.05 -5.50 -13.25
N THR A 33 -1.72 -5.47 -13.12
CA THR A 33 -1.06 -4.59 -12.17
C THR A 33 0.02 -3.75 -12.85
N ILE A 34 0.23 -2.54 -12.31
CA ILE A 34 1.42 -1.73 -12.59
C ILE A 34 2.08 -1.47 -11.24
N LEU A 35 3.35 -1.80 -11.15
CA LEU A 35 4.14 -1.58 -9.94
C LEU A 35 5.01 -0.35 -10.16
N HIS A 36 4.82 0.67 -9.32
CA HIS A 36 5.55 1.93 -9.42
C HIS A 36 6.29 2.22 -8.11
N ARG A 37 7.62 2.37 -8.21
CA ARG A 37 8.41 2.82 -7.07
C ARG A 37 8.33 4.33 -6.97
N ILE A 38 7.82 4.82 -5.85
CA ILE A 38 7.70 6.26 -5.59
C ILE A 38 9.09 6.90 -5.64
N GLY A 39 9.23 7.96 -6.42
CA GLY A 39 10.49 8.66 -6.61
C GLY A 39 11.31 8.20 -7.81
N SER A 40 10.90 7.15 -8.51
CA SER A 40 11.61 6.63 -9.67
C SER A 40 11.26 7.37 -10.98
N GLY A 41 10.33 8.32 -10.91
CA GLY A 41 9.86 9.07 -12.07
C GLY A 41 8.44 9.56 -11.82
N PRO A 42 7.79 10.15 -12.83
CA PRO A 42 6.41 10.63 -12.67
C PRO A 42 5.46 9.53 -12.27
N ALA A 43 4.53 9.84 -11.36
CA ALA A 43 3.53 8.88 -10.92
C ALA A 43 2.54 8.57 -12.06
N PRO A 44 2.17 7.29 -12.24
CA PRO A 44 1.09 6.97 -13.17
C PRO A 44 -0.21 7.63 -12.75
N ASP A 45 -1.09 7.88 -13.72
CA ASP A 45 -2.38 8.51 -13.46
C ASP A 45 -3.35 7.50 -12.82
N PRO A 46 -3.75 7.70 -11.55
CA PRO A 46 -4.63 6.74 -10.86
C PRO A 46 -6.01 6.59 -11.53
N SER A 47 -6.45 7.57 -12.30
CA SER A 47 -7.77 7.51 -12.95
C SER A 47 -7.86 6.41 -14.02
N ARG A 48 -6.73 5.85 -14.44
CA ARG A 48 -6.67 4.75 -15.41
C ARG A 48 -6.78 3.38 -14.75
N PHE A 49 -6.97 3.34 -13.44
CA PHE A 49 -7.00 2.09 -12.67
C PHE A 49 -8.28 2.01 -11.85
N ASP A 50 -8.67 0.80 -11.52
CA ASP A 50 -9.85 0.56 -10.67
C ASP A 50 -9.54 0.80 -9.20
N ALA A 51 -8.28 0.64 -8.81
CA ALA A 51 -7.83 0.90 -7.44
C ALA A 51 -6.36 1.30 -7.44
N MET A 52 -5.96 2.01 -6.39
CA MET A 52 -4.57 2.35 -6.14
C MET A 52 -4.17 1.82 -4.76
N LEU A 53 -3.09 1.06 -4.70
CA LEU A 53 -2.50 0.62 -3.45
C LEU A 53 -1.25 1.46 -3.20
N VAL A 54 -1.14 2.01 -2.00
CA VAL A 54 0.01 2.83 -1.62
C VAL A 54 0.75 2.16 -0.47
N GLY A 55 2.02 1.88 -0.69
CA GLY A 55 2.88 1.27 0.31
C GLY A 55 3.88 2.27 0.87
N THR A 56 4.05 2.28 2.19
CA THR A 56 4.97 3.17 2.87
C THR A 56 5.70 2.44 3.99
N PHE A 57 6.87 2.95 4.35
CA PHE A 57 7.52 2.61 5.62
C PHE A 57 7.22 3.74 6.62
N THR A 58 7.43 3.46 7.91
CA THR A 58 7.28 4.47 8.95
C THR A 58 8.67 4.96 9.35
N TRP A 59 8.89 6.26 9.28
CA TRP A 59 10.18 6.87 9.55
C TRP A 59 10.23 7.48 10.95
N GLY A 60 11.33 7.25 11.66
CA GLY A 60 11.58 7.87 12.96
C GLY A 60 10.44 7.69 13.95
N LYS A 61 9.92 8.78 14.49
CA LYS A 61 8.86 8.77 15.50
C LYS A 61 7.45 8.67 14.90
N GLY A 62 7.24 7.71 14.03
CA GLY A 62 5.94 7.52 13.38
C GLY A 62 5.69 8.44 12.20
N LYS A 63 6.73 9.05 11.65
CA LYS A 63 6.59 10.02 10.57
C LYS A 63 6.37 9.35 9.22
N THR A 64 5.54 9.97 8.40
CA THR A 64 5.42 9.63 6.99
C THR A 64 6.66 10.12 6.26
N PRO A 65 7.31 9.27 5.44
CA PRO A 65 8.48 9.71 4.66
C PRO A 65 8.14 10.90 3.75
N GLU A 66 9.07 11.83 3.60
CA GLU A 66 8.88 12.98 2.71
C GLU A 66 8.57 12.55 1.28
N LEU A 67 9.22 11.49 0.84
CA LEU A 67 9.00 10.92 -0.49
C LEU A 67 7.51 10.57 -0.71
N VAL A 68 6.86 10.03 0.30
CA VAL A 68 5.45 9.67 0.25
C VAL A 68 4.57 10.94 0.26
N LYS A 69 4.94 11.93 1.06
CA LYS A 69 4.23 13.22 1.08
C LYS A 69 4.31 13.91 -0.27
N ASP A 70 5.48 13.88 -0.89
CA ASP A 70 5.67 14.44 -2.23
C ASP A 70 4.81 13.72 -3.26
N PHE A 71 4.71 12.40 -3.15
CA PHE A 71 3.86 11.59 -4.02
C PHE A 71 2.38 11.97 -3.87
N VAL A 72 1.91 12.10 -2.63
CA VAL A 72 0.52 12.50 -2.36
C VAL A 72 0.24 13.86 -2.98
N TYR A 73 1.17 14.79 -2.85
CA TYR A 73 1.06 16.12 -3.43
C TYR A 73 1.05 16.06 -4.96
N GLU A 74 1.92 15.23 -5.54
CA GLU A 74 2.02 15.05 -7.01
C GLU A 74 0.71 14.53 -7.60
N ILE A 75 0.09 13.54 -6.97
CA ILE A 75 -1.20 13.01 -7.40
C ILE A 75 -2.27 14.11 -7.35
N GLY A 76 -2.29 14.93 -6.29
CA GLY A 76 -3.06 16.16 -6.23
C GLY A 76 -4.55 16.01 -5.94
N TYR A 77 -5.05 14.79 -5.78
CA TYR A 77 -6.45 14.56 -5.42
C TYR A 77 -6.56 13.20 -4.71
N LYS A 78 -7.75 12.86 -4.20
CA LYS A 78 -7.99 11.59 -3.51
C LYS A 78 -8.77 10.65 -4.43
N PRO A 79 -8.08 9.67 -5.08
CA PRO A 79 -8.78 8.68 -5.87
C PRO A 79 -9.79 7.90 -5.01
N PRO A 80 -10.88 7.38 -5.60
CA PRO A 80 -11.96 6.78 -4.79
C PRO A 80 -11.62 5.46 -4.13
N ASN A 81 -10.76 4.65 -4.71
CA ASN A 81 -10.45 3.31 -4.19
C ASN A 81 -8.96 3.21 -3.87
N VAL A 82 -8.57 3.73 -2.72
CA VAL A 82 -7.18 3.68 -2.25
C VAL A 82 -7.09 2.75 -1.05
N PHE A 83 -6.12 1.84 -1.10
CA PHE A 83 -5.82 0.90 -0.01
C PHE A 83 -4.35 1.05 0.36
N VAL A 84 -4.03 0.94 1.64
CA VAL A 84 -2.70 1.27 2.14
C VAL A 84 -2.07 0.06 2.80
N PHE A 85 -0.79 -0.17 2.53
CA PHE A 85 0.01 -1.15 3.25
C PHE A 85 1.29 -0.48 3.75
N GLY A 86 1.82 -1.01 4.84
CA GLY A 86 3.00 -0.40 5.44
C GLY A 86 3.89 -1.39 6.12
N THR A 87 5.15 -1.01 6.24
CA THR A 87 6.13 -1.74 7.02
C THR A 87 6.66 -0.86 8.14
N GLY A 88 7.07 -1.46 9.22
CA GLY A 88 7.60 -0.74 10.37
C GLY A 88 8.37 -1.67 11.28
N ASP A 89 8.86 -1.12 12.38
CA ASP A 89 9.62 -1.88 13.37
C ASP A 89 9.16 -1.46 14.77
N THR A 90 8.66 -2.42 15.54
CA THR A 90 8.17 -2.15 16.89
C THR A 90 9.28 -1.70 17.84
N GLN A 91 10.55 -1.92 17.48
CA GLN A 91 11.69 -1.41 18.25
C GLN A 91 11.74 0.12 18.28
N PHE A 92 11.16 0.77 17.27
CA PHE A 92 11.21 2.22 17.13
C PHE A 92 9.87 2.85 17.52
N GLY A 93 9.50 2.78 18.81
CA GLY A 93 8.30 3.42 19.32
C GLY A 93 7.20 2.47 19.77
N GLY A 94 7.44 1.16 19.75
CA GLY A 94 6.48 0.16 20.18
C GLY A 94 5.20 0.15 19.33
N ASP A 95 4.15 -0.40 19.90
CA ASP A 95 2.88 -0.57 19.18
C ASP A 95 2.22 0.74 18.80
N THR A 96 2.44 1.81 19.57
CA THR A 96 1.81 3.11 19.32
C THR A 96 2.26 3.74 18.01
N LEU A 97 3.53 3.55 17.64
CA LEU A 97 4.10 4.14 16.42
C LEU A 97 4.26 3.13 15.29
N PHE A 98 3.97 1.86 15.55
CA PHE A 98 4.14 0.80 14.56
C PHE A 98 3.24 1.06 13.35
N CYS A 99 3.85 1.18 12.17
CA CYS A 99 3.17 1.46 10.91
C CYS A 99 2.23 2.66 10.97
N HIS A 100 2.55 3.65 11.81
CA HIS A 100 1.71 4.85 11.98
C HIS A 100 1.55 5.64 10.68
N ALA A 101 2.58 5.63 9.82
CA ALA A 101 2.48 6.28 8.51
C ALA A 101 1.38 5.65 7.66
N ALA A 102 1.24 4.32 7.69
CA ALA A 102 0.18 3.63 6.95
C ALA A 102 -1.20 4.00 7.48
N GLU A 103 -1.34 4.10 8.80
CA GLU A 103 -2.61 4.52 9.41
C GLU A 103 -3.00 5.93 8.99
N LYS A 104 -2.04 6.86 8.98
CA LYS A 104 -2.29 8.24 8.57
C LYS A 104 -2.70 8.33 7.11
N LEU A 105 -2.06 7.57 6.24
CA LEU A 105 -2.42 7.54 4.82
C LEU A 105 -3.80 6.95 4.59
N ALA A 106 -4.13 5.86 5.28
CA ALA A 106 -5.45 5.24 5.15
C ALA A 106 -6.55 6.21 5.59
N ALA A 107 -6.33 6.95 6.68
CA ALA A 107 -7.27 7.97 7.14
C ALA A 107 -7.38 9.13 6.14
N PHE A 108 -6.26 9.58 5.59
CA PHE A 108 -6.24 10.66 4.61
C PHE A 108 -7.08 10.31 3.38
N TYR A 109 -6.94 9.09 2.87
CA TYR A 109 -7.65 8.65 1.67
C TYR A 109 -9.04 8.08 1.96
N HIS A 110 -9.46 8.04 3.21
CA HIS A 110 -10.74 7.43 3.63
C HIS A 110 -10.88 6.00 3.11
N SER A 111 -9.81 5.23 3.27
CA SER A 111 -9.77 3.85 2.80
C SER A 111 -10.90 3.03 3.43
N SER A 112 -11.58 2.24 2.61
CA SER A 112 -12.71 1.40 3.07
C SER A 112 -12.26 0.09 3.71
N TYR A 113 -10.96 -0.16 3.77
CA TYR A 113 -10.40 -1.40 4.32
C TYR A 113 -9.22 -1.06 5.22
N GLU A 114 -8.99 -1.87 6.25
CA GLU A 114 -7.89 -1.62 7.18
C GLU A 114 -6.54 -1.70 6.48
N PRO A 115 -5.59 -0.82 6.84
CA PRO A 115 -4.24 -0.89 6.25
C PRO A 115 -3.54 -2.18 6.68
N LEU A 116 -2.77 -2.75 5.76
CA LEU A 116 -1.88 -3.87 6.07
C LEU A 116 -0.67 -3.34 6.81
N LYS A 117 -0.30 -3.99 7.91
CA LYS A 117 0.86 -3.61 8.72
C LYS A 117 1.79 -4.81 8.85
N ILE A 118 3.00 -4.66 8.35
CA ILE A 118 4.03 -5.71 8.38
C ILE A 118 5.21 -5.26 9.23
N GLU A 119 5.61 -6.07 10.18
CA GLU A 119 6.79 -5.80 10.99
C GLU A 119 8.03 -6.26 10.23
N GLN A 120 8.92 -5.32 9.93
CA GLN A 120 10.15 -5.52 9.18
C GLN A 120 9.86 -6.11 7.80
N SER A 121 10.16 -7.39 7.54
CA SER A 121 9.94 -8.00 6.24
C SER A 121 8.75 -8.96 6.25
N PRO A 122 8.08 -9.15 5.09
CA PRO A 122 6.87 -10.00 5.03
C PRO A 122 7.22 -11.49 4.97
N ARG A 123 7.92 -11.98 5.98
CA ARG A 123 8.38 -13.38 6.04
C ARG A 123 7.62 -14.17 7.10
N GLY A 124 7.69 -15.49 7.00
CA GLY A 124 7.00 -16.38 7.90
C GLY A 124 5.49 -16.21 7.80
N PHE A 125 4.80 -16.18 8.92
CA PHE A 125 3.34 -16.01 8.94
C PHE A 125 2.88 -14.67 8.37
N GLN A 126 3.74 -13.67 8.32
CA GLN A 126 3.38 -12.37 7.76
C GLN A 126 3.14 -12.44 6.24
N GLU A 127 3.78 -13.36 5.55
CA GLU A 127 3.49 -13.58 4.11
C GLU A 127 2.03 -13.94 3.91
N ASN A 128 1.48 -14.82 4.75
CA ASN A 128 0.06 -15.16 4.71
C ASN A 128 -0.83 -13.96 5.01
N SER A 129 -0.39 -13.07 5.89
CA SER A 129 -1.11 -11.84 6.18
C SER A 129 -1.21 -10.93 4.95
N VAL A 130 -0.13 -10.85 4.17
CA VAL A 130 -0.12 -10.09 2.92
C VAL A 130 -1.11 -10.68 1.92
N ILE A 131 -1.09 -12.00 1.77
CA ILE A 131 -1.97 -12.71 0.84
C ILE A 131 -3.43 -12.49 1.21
N LYS A 132 -3.78 -12.67 2.48
CA LYS A 132 -5.15 -12.49 2.97
C LYS A 132 -5.64 -11.06 2.81
N TRP A 133 -4.77 -10.10 3.13
CA TRP A 133 -5.12 -8.69 2.97
C TRP A 133 -5.39 -8.36 1.49
N THR A 134 -4.55 -8.87 0.59
CA THR A 134 -4.71 -8.63 -0.85
C THR A 134 -6.02 -9.20 -1.35
N GLU A 135 -6.40 -10.40 -0.89
CA GLU A 135 -7.67 -11.01 -1.23
C GLU A 135 -8.85 -10.16 -0.71
N GLY A 136 -8.71 -9.62 0.50
CA GLY A 136 -9.71 -8.71 1.08
C GLY A 136 -9.87 -7.43 0.26
N VAL A 137 -8.76 -6.87 -0.22
CA VAL A 137 -8.78 -5.69 -1.09
C VAL A 137 -9.50 -6.01 -2.40
N LEU A 138 -9.25 -7.16 -2.99
CA LEU A 138 -9.95 -7.60 -4.20
C LEU A 138 -11.46 -7.66 -3.97
N ASN A 139 -11.88 -8.22 -2.86
CA ASN A 139 -13.31 -8.28 -2.53
C ASN A 139 -13.92 -6.89 -2.41
N GLN A 140 -13.20 -5.92 -1.81
CA GLN A 140 -13.66 -4.54 -1.73
C GLN A 140 -13.79 -3.92 -3.12
N CYS A 141 -12.81 -4.15 -4.00
CA CYS A 141 -12.84 -3.65 -5.37
C CYS A 141 -14.05 -4.20 -6.13
N LEU A 142 -14.31 -5.51 -6.01
CA LEU A 142 -15.42 -6.15 -6.71
C LEU A 142 -16.77 -5.63 -6.22
N ILE A 143 -16.91 -5.36 -4.93
CA ILE A 143 -18.13 -4.78 -4.35
C ILE A 143 -18.37 -3.39 -4.94
N HIS A 144 -17.34 -2.55 -5.04
CA HIS A 144 -17.47 -1.20 -5.58
C HIS A 144 -17.80 -1.21 -7.08
N LEU A 145 -17.26 -2.14 -7.84
CA LEU A 145 -17.48 -2.21 -9.28
C LEU A 145 -18.86 -2.77 -9.65
N THR A 146 -19.50 -3.52 -8.74
CA THR A 146 -20.82 -4.11 -8.98
C THR A 146 -21.97 -3.23 -8.52
N LYS A 147 -21.66 -2.11 -7.93
CA LYS A 147 -22.65 -1.08 -7.57
C LYS A 147 -22.81 -0.10 -8.70
#